data_f54b85f79d9ec3a51da9fc339769c356
#
_entry.id   f54b85f79d9ec3a51da9fc339769c356
#
_cell.length_a   1.000
_cell.length_b   1.000
_cell.length_c   1.000
_cell.angle_alpha   90.00
_cell.angle_beta   90.00
_cell.angle_gamma   90.00
#
_symmetry.space_group_name_H-M   'P 1'
#
loop_
_entity.id
_entity.type
_entity.pdbx_description
1 polymer ?
#
loop_
_entity_poly.entity_id
_entity_poly.type
_entity_poly.pdbx_seq_one_letter_code
_entity_poly.pdbx_strand_id
1 'polypeptide(L)'
;MNDTIDRRELTFMALAGLIGGALGWIPVEAVSHGHTITQVENTWTQIEGVVSMALFWGLVGGFIVAAQGKTLQVTPAVTRRFLTGLVVCFLIGLPAVYYSNVVFTMILSAGGWGANQAGSEIYLRVARVIGWVLMGFICGAGVGLASGSIKDLGGSLRNIVKGAVGGWVGGFVGGVAFDIIGANASGLYARLFGLCALGLAVGLLIGLVQELTKSAWLNVEAGRLRGRSFNIDRGVATVGRAEENVVGLFGDPGVQPRHAVIERQGNNYVLKNLAVQQGVFVNGNRIETAALNEGDRIKISDYELSFHLRRASAGPRPAVMRQNGQPGRDGAAAFPAERAVPPHAGRMATPCLVDASGRRYELRPQAPTTLGRAVDNDIVVADASVSRRHATIVPQDGGFALRDLASQNGTFVCGQRIGSSRQLANGDDVRLGDAPFVFHG
;
A
#
# COMPACT_ATOMS: atom_id res chain seq x y z
N MET A 1 21.99 -13.85 0.63
CA MET A 1 21.01 -13.54 1.72
C MET A 1 21.04 -12.06 2.12
N ASN A 2 21.62 -11.16 1.27
CA ASN A 2 21.87 -9.75 1.63
C ASN A 2 21.06 -8.69 0.86
N ASP A 3 20.16 -9.06 -0.06
CA ASP A 3 19.48 -8.11 -0.96
C ASP A 3 18.01 -7.78 -0.60
N THR A 4 17.54 -8.17 0.58
CA THR A 4 16.13 -8.03 0.93
C THR A 4 15.79 -6.74 1.67
N ILE A 5 16.78 -5.99 2.14
CA ILE A 5 16.59 -4.76 2.92
C ILE A 5 17.20 -3.58 2.18
N ASP A 6 16.35 -2.63 1.77
CA ASP A 6 16.81 -1.36 1.19
C ASP A 6 17.39 -0.46 2.29
N ARG A 7 18.71 -0.48 2.46
CA ARG A 7 19.43 0.32 3.46
C ARG A 7 19.22 1.83 3.27
N ARG A 8 19.01 2.28 2.03
CA ARG A 8 18.73 3.70 1.76
C ARG A 8 17.38 4.10 2.32
N GLU A 9 16.35 3.28 2.14
CA GLU A 9 15.02 3.54 2.69
C GLU A 9 15.04 3.60 4.22
N LEU A 10 15.74 2.67 4.87
CA LEU A 10 15.93 2.69 6.32
C LEU A 10 16.63 3.97 6.78
N THR A 11 17.71 4.37 6.09
CA THR A 11 18.44 5.60 6.42
C THR A 11 17.55 6.84 6.27
N PHE A 12 16.75 6.93 5.20
CA PHE A 12 15.80 8.04 5.01
C PHE A 12 14.74 8.10 6.13
N MET A 13 14.20 6.96 6.51
CA MET A 13 13.19 6.90 7.56
C MET A 13 13.78 7.26 8.93
N ALA A 14 14.98 6.80 9.23
CA ALA A 14 15.71 7.13 10.46
C ALA A 14 16.03 8.63 10.54
N LEU A 15 16.60 9.20 9.46
CA LEU A 15 16.91 10.63 9.38
C LEU A 15 15.63 11.49 9.44
N ALA A 16 14.56 11.07 8.80
CA ALA A 16 13.28 11.75 8.87
C ALA A 16 12.73 11.80 10.30
N GLY A 17 12.79 10.68 11.00
CA GLY A 17 12.43 10.60 12.42
C GLY A 17 13.32 11.49 13.30
N LEU A 18 14.64 11.49 13.07
CA LEU A 18 15.60 12.35 13.77
C LEU A 18 15.28 13.83 13.56
N ILE A 19 15.07 14.27 12.31
CA ILE A 19 14.72 15.65 11.98
C ILE A 19 13.38 16.04 12.62
N GLY A 20 12.38 15.17 12.53
CA GLY A 20 11.09 15.35 13.17
C GLY A 20 11.21 15.49 14.70
N GLY A 21 12.07 14.68 15.31
CA GLY A 21 12.39 14.73 16.74
C GLY A 21 13.08 16.03 17.15
N ALA A 22 14.05 16.48 16.37
CA ALA A 22 14.77 17.74 16.62
C ALA A 22 13.86 18.97 16.49
N LEU A 23 13.05 19.04 15.43
CA LEU A 23 12.12 20.14 15.24
C LEU A 23 10.92 20.08 16.21
N GLY A 24 10.48 18.86 16.53
CA GLY A 24 9.42 18.63 17.53
C GLY A 24 9.82 18.96 18.95
N TRP A 25 11.13 18.97 19.27
CA TRP A 25 11.63 19.45 20.55
C TRP A 25 11.29 20.93 20.79
N ILE A 26 11.28 21.77 19.76
CA ILE A 26 11.07 23.23 19.90
C ILE A 26 9.77 23.58 20.65
N PRO A 27 8.58 23.12 20.23
CA PRO A 27 7.34 23.39 20.96
C PRO A 27 7.32 22.79 22.37
N VAL A 28 7.93 21.62 22.58
CA VAL A 28 8.01 20.99 23.89
C VAL A 28 8.87 21.83 24.83
N GLU A 29 10.01 22.33 24.36
CA GLU A 29 10.92 23.17 25.14
C GLU A 29 10.32 24.54 25.45
N ALA A 30 9.60 25.15 24.49
CA ALA A 30 8.93 26.43 24.70
C ALA A 30 7.93 26.36 25.88
N VAL A 31 7.18 25.27 25.98
CA VAL A 31 6.26 25.04 27.10
C VAL A 31 7.02 24.75 28.40
N SER A 32 8.07 23.94 28.34
CA SER A 32 8.87 23.56 29.53
C SER A 32 9.60 24.76 30.17
N HIS A 33 10.03 25.75 29.41
CA HIS A 33 10.68 26.97 29.91
C HIS A 33 9.72 27.97 30.53
N GLY A 34 8.44 27.96 30.14
CA GLY A 34 7.41 28.85 30.66
C GLY A 34 6.96 28.53 32.08
N HIS A 35 7.27 27.34 32.59
CA HIS A 35 6.76 26.87 33.90
C HIS A 35 7.90 26.54 34.86
N THR A 36 7.96 27.29 35.95
CA THR A 36 8.77 26.93 37.12
C THR A 36 8.09 25.79 37.87
N ILE A 37 8.90 24.83 38.39
CA ILE A 37 8.49 23.59 39.09
C ILE A 37 7.53 23.81 40.28
N THR A 38 7.34 25.04 40.68
CA THR A 38 6.54 25.46 41.85
C THR A 38 5.11 25.91 41.51
N GLN A 39 4.73 25.97 40.22
CA GLN A 39 3.35 26.34 39.87
C GLN A 39 2.45 25.10 39.92
N VAL A 40 1.33 25.24 40.66
CA VAL A 40 0.25 24.25 40.71
C VAL A 40 -0.18 23.98 39.27
N GLU A 41 -0.07 22.72 38.82
CA GLU A 41 -0.55 22.31 37.52
C GLU A 41 -2.04 22.67 37.38
N ASN A 42 -2.30 23.73 36.66
CA ASN A 42 -3.68 24.08 36.29
C ASN A 42 -4.05 23.41 34.98
N THR A 43 -5.32 23.36 34.67
CA THR A 43 -5.84 22.73 33.46
C THR A 43 -5.19 23.28 32.19
N TRP A 44 -4.77 24.56 32.19
CA TRP A 44 -4.16 25.21 31.04
C TRP A 44 -2.76 24.67 30.76
N THR A 45 -1.91 24.49 31.76
CA THR A 45 -0.56 23.92 31.60
C THR A 45 -0.60 22.47 31.12
N GLN A 46 -1.61 21.69 31.54
CA GLN A 46 -1.83 20.34 31.04
C GLN A 46 -2.21 20.36 29.55
N ILE A 47 -3.08 21.28 29.10
CA ILE A 47 -3.46 21.44 27.71
C ILE A 47 -2.25 21.81 26.84
N GLU A 48 -1.44 22.77 27.28
CA GLU A 48 -0.21 23.19 26.58
C GLU A 48 0.77 22.02 26.44
N GLY A 49 0.96 21.21 27.48
CA GLY A 49 1.79 20.02 27.45
C GLY A 49 1.29 18.97 26.46
N VAL A 50 -0.03 18.74 26.43
CA VAL A 50 -0.65 17.78 25.48
C VAL A 50 -0.50 18.28 24.05
N VAL A 51 -0.77 19.57 23.79
CA VAL A 51 -0.69 20.14 22.43
C VAL A 51 0.75 20.16 21.92
N SER A 52 1.73 20.56 22.75
CA SER A 52 3.15 20.59 22.37
C SER A 52 3.69 19.20 22.03
N MET A 53 3.32 18.20 22.84
CA MET A 53 3.72 16.82 22.59
C MET A 53 2.98 16.19 21.38
N ALA A 54 1.71 16.55 21.15
CA ALA A 54 1.00 16.14 19.94
C ALA A 54 1.62 16.75 18.68
N LEU A 55 2.11 18.01 18.77
CA LEU A 55 2.82 18.67 17.67
C LEU A 55 4.17 17.99 17.40
N PHE A 56 4.89 17.57 18.45
CA PHE A 56 6.08 16.73 18.31
C PHE A 56 5.78 15.48 17.46
N TRP A 57 4.73 14.72 17.80
CA TRP A 57 4.34 13.53 17.04
C TRP A 57 3.84 13.85 15.63
N GLY A 58 3.19 15.00 15.46
CA GLY A 58 2.80 15.52 14.14
C GLY A 58 4.01 15.73 13.24
N LEU A 59 5.06 16.37 13.75
CA LEU A 59 6.31 16.63 13.01
C LEU A 59 7.05 15.33 12.71
N VAL A 60 7.23 14.44 13.68
CA VAL A 60 7.84 13.12 13.46
C VAL A 60 7.09 12.35 12.38
N GLY A 61 5.75 12.26 12.49
CA GLY A 61 4.92 11.57 11.50
C GLY A 61 4.96 12.22 10.13
N GLY A 62 4.93 13.55 10.06
CA GLY A 62 5.02 14.32 8.81
C GLY A 62 6.31 14.00 8.03
N PHE A 63 7.46 14.07 8.69
CA PHE A 63 8.74 13.74 8.07
C PHE A 63 8.84 12.28 7.65
N ILE A 64 8.38 11.34 8.48
CA ILE A 64 8.37 9.91 8.15
C ILE A 64 7.50 9.63 6.92
N VAL A 65 6.27 10.18 6.84
CA VAL A 65 5.37 10.00 5.68
C VAL A 65 5.95 10.66 4.42
N ALA A 66 6.61 11.81 4.55
CA ALA A 66 7.32 12.45 3.44
C ALA A 66 8.48 11.58 2.92
N ALA A 67 9.28 10.99 3.82
CA ALA A 67 10.42 10.14 3.48
C ALA A 67 10.03 8.87 2.70
N GLN A 68 8.82 8.34 2.91
CA GLN A 68 8.30 7.21 2.12
C GLN A 68 8.18 7.53 0.61
N GLY A 69 8.23 8.81 0.21
CA GLY A 69 8.29 9.24 -1.19
C GLY A 69 9.60 8.95 -1.89
N LYS A 70 10.65 8.51 -1.17
CA LYS A 70 11.98 8.15 -1.70
C LYS A 70 12.68 9.26 -2.51
N THR A 71 12.35 10.51 -2.28
CA THR A 71 12.97 11.67 -2.94
C THR A 71 13.35 12.74 -1.94
N LEU A 72 14.54 13.31 -2.10
CA LEU A 72 15.01 14.44 -1.32
C LEU A 72 14.56 15.81 -1.92
N GLN A 73 14.01 15.78 -3.14
CA GLN A 73 13.52 17.00 -3.77
C GLN A 73 12.19 17.38 -3.15
N VAL A 74 12.06 18.65 -2.78
CA VAL A 74 10.81 19.23 -2.30
C VAL A 74 9.87 19.42 -3.49
N THR A 75 9.01 18.44 -3.70
CA THR A 75 7.96 18.48 -4.73
C THR A 75 6.60 18.71 -4.08
N PRO A 76 5.60 19.21 -4.81
CA PRO A 76 4.24 19.33 -4.28
C PRO A 76 3.69 18.03 -3.69
N ALA A 77 4.08 16.88 -4.24
CA ALA A 77 3.70 15.57 -3.74
C ALA A 77 4.32 15.26 -2.37
N VAL A 78 5.60 15.59 -2.17
CA VAL A 78 6.30 15.42 -0.89
C VAL A 78 5.71 16.36 0.16
N THR A 79 5.47 17.64 -0.20
CA THR A 79 4.81 18.61 0.71
C THR A 79 3.44 18.13 1.14
N ARG A 80 2.62 17.62 0.22
CA ARG A 80 1.29 17.06 0.55
C ARG A 80 1.42 15.87 1.50
N ARG A 81 2.36 14.95 1.27
CA ARG A 81 2.62 13.81 2.17
C ARG A 81 3.03 14.27 3.56
N PHE A 82 3.94 15.23 3.63
CA PHE A 82 4.37 15.85 4.90
C PHE A 82 3.18 16.42 5.66
N LEU A 83 2.38 17.27 5.02
CA LEU A 83 1.20 17.90 5.63
C LEU A 83 0.16 16.86 6.06
N THR A 84 -0.08 15.83 5.25
CA THR A 84 -0.99 14.74 5.62
C THR A 84 -0.49 13.99 6.85
N GLY A 85 0.79 13.62 6.89
CA GLY A 85 1.40 12.96 8.04
C GLY A 85 1.36 13.82 9.29
N LEU A 86 1.71 15.11 9.15
CA LEU A 86 1.67 16.08 10.25
C LEU A 86 0.28 16.21 10.84
N VAL A 87 -0.74 16.48 10.01
CA VAL A 87 -2.12 16.67 10.49
C VAL A 87 -2.67 15.38 11.11
N VAL A 88 -2.52 14.24 10.44
CA VAL A 88 -3.04 12.96 10.94
C VAL A 88 -2.38 12.58 12.27
N CYS A 89 -1.04 12.64 12.35
CA CYS A 89 -0.34 12.27 13.58
C CYS A 89 -0.52 13.29 14.70
N PHE A 90 -0.73 14.57 14.40
CA PHE A 90 -1.10 15.60 15.38
C PHE A 90 -2.48 15.30 15.97
N LEU A 91 -3.51 15.11 15.13
CA LEU A 91 -4.89 14.86 15.58
C LEU A 91 -5.01 13.56 16.38
N ILE A 92 -4.32 12.49 15.95
CA ILE A 92 -4.28 11.23 16.68
C ILE A 92 -3.39 11.36 17.92
N GLY A 93 -2.38 12.20 17.88
CA GLY A 93 -1.47 12.50 18.99
C GLY A 93 -2.16 13.13 20.19
N LEU A 94 -3.15 14.01 19.99
CA LEU A 94 -3.87 14.66 21.07
C LEU A 94 -4.47 13.66 22.08
N PRO A 95 -5.36 12.73 21.68
CA PRO A 95 -5.86 11.73 22.61
C PRO A 95 -4.76 10.74 23.08
N ALA A 96 -3.79 10.41 22.22
CA ALA A 96 -2.72 9.49 22.58
C ALA A 96 -1.88 10.02 23.76
N VAL A 97 -1.49 11.29 23.73
CA VAL A 97 -0.75 11.94 24.80
C VAL A 97 -1.60 12.03 26.07
N TYR A 98 -2.87 12.42 25.94
CA TYR A 98 -3.79 12.51 27.08
C TYR A 98 -3.93 11.15 27.79
N TYR A 99 -4.28 10.09 27.05
CA TYR A 99 -4.42 8.74 27.64
C TYR A 99 -3.11 8.17 28.15
N SER A 100 -1.98 8.47 27.50
CA SER A 100 -0.66 8.09 28.01
C SER A 100 -0.37 8.72 29.37
N ASN A 101 -0.72 10.00 29.58
CA ASN A 101 -0.60 10.67 30.86
C ASN A 101 -1.51 10.05 31.93
N VAL A 102 -2.74 9.68 31.57
CA VAL A 102 -3.66 8.97 32.47
C VAL A 102 -3.05 7.63 32.93
N VAL A 103 -2.54 6.82 31.98
CA VAL A 103 -1.89 5.54 32.29
C VAL A 103 -0.65 5.75 33.14
N PHE A 104 0.17 6.75 32.84
CA PHE A 104 1.34 7.13 33.63
C PHE A 104 0.95 7.42 35.09
N THR A 105 -0.07 8.26 35.31
CA THR A 105 -0.55 8.62 36.64
C THR A 105 -1.13 7.41 37.36
N MET A 106 -1.86 6.52 36.68
CA MET A 106 -2.39 5.28 37.24
C MET A 106 -1.28 4.35 37.73
N ILE A 107 -0.21 4.18 36.98
CA ILE A 107 0.94 3.33 37.38
C ILE A 107 1.63 3.92 38.59
N LEU A 108 1.82 5.23 38.64
CA LEU A 108 2.42 5.90 39.78
C LEU A 108 1.56 5.76 41.05
N SER A 109 0.25 5.94 40.93
CA SER A 109 -0.67 5.80 42.09
C SER A 109 -0.72 4.36 42.61
N ALA A 110 -0.69 3.36 41.71
CA ALA A 110 -0.65 1.95 42.08
C ALA A 110 0.66 1.55 42.76
N GLY A 111 1.77 2.24 42.47
CA GLY A 111 3.07 2.05 43.10
C GLY A 111 3.21 2.62 44.52
N GLY A 112 2.13 3.20 45.11
CA GLY A 112 2.13 3.73 46.45
C GLY A 112 3.03 4.97 46.61
N TRP A 113 2.96 5.90 45.70
CA TRP A 113 3.81 7.09 45.64
C TRP A 113 3.69 7.99 46.87
N GLY A 114 4.55 7.73 47.85
CA GLY A 114 4.89 8.62 48.95
C GLY A 114 6.39 8.95 48.84
N ALA A 115 6.75 10.19 48.98
CA ALA A 115 7.95 10.89 48.57
C ALA A 115 9.33 10.34 49.04
N ASN A 116 9.45 9.16 49.68
CA ASN A 116 10.71 8.73 50.34
C ASN A 116 11.04 7.21 50.21
N GLN A 117 10.56 6.50 49.20
CA GLN A 117 10.90 5.08 49.07
C GLN A 117 11.80 4.80 47.86
N ALA A 118 12.92 4.07 48.11
CA ALA A 118 13.90 3.68 47.06
C ALA A 118 13.35 2.85 45.91
N GLY A 119 12.10 2.38 45.99
CA GLY A 119 11.37 1.71 44.87
C GLY A 119 10.68 2.66 43.89
N SER A 120 10.51 3.94 44.23
CA SER A 120 9.74 4.90 43.42
C SER A 120 10.36 5.21 42.04
N GLU A 121 11.69 5.18 41.94
CA GLU A 121 12.39 5.43 40.68
C GLU A 121 12.10 4.38 39.59
N ILE A 122 11.98 3.09 39.97
CA ILE A 122 11.69 2.01 39.03
C ILE A 122 10.28 2.18 38.45
N TYR A 123 9.28 2.47 39.30
CA TYR A 123 7.91 2.71 38.84
C TYR A 123 7.83 3.92 37.91
N LEU A 124 8.58 4.99 38.23
CA LEU A 124 8.65 6.18 37.39
C LEU A 124 9.22 5.87 35.99
N ARG A 125 10.32 5.12 35.92
CA ARG A 125 10.95 4.71 34.66
C ARG A 125 10.04 3.78 33.88
N VAL A 126 9.45 2.78 34.50
CA VAL A 126 8.52 1.84 33.88
C VAL A 126 7.29 2.59 33.34
N ALA A 127 6.67 3.46 34.15
CA ALA A 127 5.52 4.25 33.73
C ALA A 127 5.83 5.14 32.51
N ARG A 128 7.03 5.75 32.51
CA ARG A 128 7.51 6.59 31.40
C ARG A 128 7.70 5.80 30.12
N VAL A 129 8.38 4.64 30.20
CA VAL A 129 8.59 3.76 29.04
C VAL A 129 7.25 3.25 28.49
N ILE A 130 6.30 2.84 29.35
CA ILE A 130 4.95 2.44 28.93
C ILE A 130 4.25 3.60 28.20
N GLY A 131 4.36 4.82 28.71
CA GLY A 131 3.83 6.01 28.05
C GLY A 131 4.39 6.20 26.64
N TRP A 132 5.71 6.08 26.45
CA TRP A 132 6.36 6.16 25.14
C TRP A 132 5.92 5.04 24.19
N VAL A 133 5.75 3.82 24.71
CA VAL A 133 5.26 2.66 23.95
C VAL A 133 3.84 2.90 23.42
N LEU A 134 2.93 3.39 24.28
CA LEU A 134 1.54 3.69 23.89
C LEU A 134 1.48 4.81 22.84
N MET A 135 2.21 5.89 23.08
CA MET A 135 2.29 6.99 22.12
C MET A 135 2.90 6.54 20.79
N GLY A 136 4.00 5.79 20.83
CA GLY A 136 4.63 5.23 19.65
C GLY A 136 3.70 4.32 18.86
N PHE A 137 2.96 3.44 19.51
CA PHE A 137 1.96 2.55 18.89
C PHE A 137 0.88 3.36 18.15
N ILE A 138 0.26 4.32 18.84
CA ILE A 138 -0.86 5.10 18.29
C ILE A 138 -0.37 6.02 17.15
N CYS A 139 0.75 6.70 17.35
CA CYS A 139 1.32 7.57 16.32
C CYS A 139 1.88 6.79 15.14
N GLY A 140 2.44 5.61 15.37
CA GLY A 140 2.83 4.68 14.30
C GLY A 140 1.64 4.22 13.46
N ALA A 141 0.49 3.94 14.10
CA ALA A 141 -0.76 3.69 13.41
C ALA A 141 -1.19 4.90 12.56
N GLY A 142 -1.01 6.12 13.08
CA GLY A 142 -1.25 7.38 12.36
C GLY A 142 -0.38 7.54 11.11
N VAL A 143 0.91 7.21 11.20
CA VAL A 143 1.83 7.16 10.03
C VAL A 143 1.33 6.16 9.00
N GLY A 144 0.91 4.96 9.43
CA GLY A 144 0.35 3.95 8.55
C GLY A 144 -0.94 4.42 7.86
N LEU A 145 -1.83 5.08 8.59
CA LEU A 145 -3.07 5.66 8.06
C LEU A 145 -2.77 6.77 7.02
N ALA A 146 -1.87 7.70 7.35
CA ALA A 146 -1.46 8.79 6.46
C ALA A 146 -0.79 8.29 5.17
N SER A 147 -0.17 7.12 5.22
CA SER A 147 0.48 6.46 4.06
C SER A 147 -0.51 5.66 3.21
N GLY A 148 -1.72 5.41 3.71
CA GLY A 148 -2.77 4.64 3.05
C GLY A 148 -3.50 5.40 1.96
N SER A 149 -4.43 4.71 1.29
CA SER A 149 -5.36 5.30 0.31
C SER A 149 -6.79 4.98 0.73
N ILE A 150 -7.67 5.97 0.71
CA ILE A 150 -9.10 5.79 1.03
C ILE A 150 -9.76 4.80 0.05
N LYS A 151 -9.21 4.65 -1.16
CA LYS A 151 -9.73 3.75 -2.20
C LYS A 151 -9.34 2.28 -1.98
N ASP A 152 -8.33 2.01 -1.13
CA ASP A 152 -7.85 0.66 -0.81
C ASP A 152 -7.84 0.47 0.72
N LEU A 153 -8.99 0.08 1.26
CA LEU A 153 -9.17 -0.13 2.70
C LEU A 153 -8.30 -1.27 3.23
N GLY A 154 -8.16 -2.36 2.47
CA GLY A 154 -7.35 -3.51 2.87
C GLY A 154 -5.85 -3.17 2.95
N GLY A 155 -5.33 -2.43 1.96
CA GLY A 155 -3.96 -1.93 1.97
C GLY A 155 -3.73 -0.91 3.08
N SER A 156 -4.70 -0.03 3.33
CA SER A 156 -4.65 0.97 4.40
C SER A 156 -4.59 0.31 5.79
N LEU A 157 -5.43 -0.69 6.05
CA LEU A 157 -5.41 -1.44 7.31
C LEU A 157 -4.05 -2.12 7.54
N ARG A 158 -3.49 -2.72 6.49
CA ARG A 158 -2.15 -3.34 6.56
C ARG A 158 -1.07 -2.31 6.90
N ASN A 159 -1.12 -1.12 6.31
CA ASN A 159 -0.18 -0.03 6.60
C ASN A 159 -0.33 0.48 8.04
N ILE A 160 -1.57 0.58 8.54
CA ILE A 160 -1.85 0.94 9.94
C ILE A 160 -1.20 -0.07 10.88
N VAL A 161 -1.38 -1.38 10.65
CA VAL A 161 -0.78 -2.44 11.48
C VAL A 161 0.75 -2.37 11.42
N LYS A 162 1.34 -2.23 10.22
CA LYS A 162 2.80 -2.10 10.07
C LYS A 162 3.34 -0.89 10.82
N GLY A 163 2.68 0.25 10.67
CA GLY A 163 3.03 1.47 11.36
C GLY A 163 2.90 1.34 12.89
N ALA A 164 1.81 0.75 13.37
CA ALA A 164 1.55 0.52 14.80
C ALA A 164 2.62 -0.38 15.42
N VAL A 165 2.97 -1.51 14.79
CA VAL A 165 4.01 -2.42 15.26
C VAL A 165 5.38 -1.74 15.27
N GLY A 166 5.74 -1.04 14.19
CA GLY A 166 7.00 -0.30 14.11
C GLY A 166 7.08 0.82 15.14
N GLY A 167 5.99 1.55 15.33
CA GLY A 167 5.88 2.60 16.35
C GLY A 167 5.91 2.06 17.78
N TRP A 168 5.30 0.90 18.04
CA TRP A 168 5.35 0.22 19.34
C TRP A 168 6.79 -0.12 19.72
N VAL A 169 7.52 -0.82 18.85
CA VAL A 169 8.92 -1.19 19.09
C VAL A 169 9.80 0.06 19.15
N GLY A 170 9.54 1.05 18.25
CA GLY A 170 10.25 2.33 18.24
C GLY A 170 10.04 3.15 19.50
N GLY A 171 8.82 3.19 20.02
CA GLY A 171 8.49 3.83 21.27
C GLY A 171 9.17 3.17 22.47
N PHE A 172 9.28 1.84 22.48
CA PHE A 172 10.01 1.12 23.51
C PHE A 172 11.52 1.44 23.47
N VAL A 173 12.18 1.22 22.32
CA VAL A 173 13.62 1.46 22.16
C VAL A 173 13.96 2.92 22.38
N GLY A 174 13.20 3.83 21.77
CA GLY A 174 13.40 5.27 21.91
C GLY A 174 13.08 5.78 23.31
N GLY A 175 12.07 5.22 23.98
CA GLY A 175 11.71 5.54 25.35
C GLY A 175 12.80 5.13 26.35
N VAL A 176 13.38 3.95 26.18
CA VAL A 176 14.54 3.51 26.97
C VAL A 176 15.75 4.41 26.71
N ALA A 177 16.03 4.73 25.45
CA ALA A 177 17.11 5.64 25.08
C ALA A 177 16.90 7.05 25.70
N PHE A 178 15.68 7.56 25.65
CA PHE A 178 15.30 8.82 26.29
C PHE A 178 15.58 8.81 27.80
N ASP A 179 15.22 7.73 28.50
CA ASP A 179 15.44 7.60 29.95
C ASP A 179 16.92 7.50 30.29
N ILE A 180 17.73 6.77 29.51
CA ILE A 180 19.18 6.68 29.68
C ILE A 180 19.86 8.04 29.48
N ILE A 181 19.49 8.76 28.41
CA ILE A 181 20.01 10.09 28.11
C ILE A 181 19.62 11.07 29.21
N GLY A 182 18.36 11.02 29.67
CA GLY A 182 17.86 11.85 30.78
C GLY A 182 18.55 11.63 32.09
N ALA A 183 19.05 10.40 32.36
CA ALA A 183 19.81 10.08 33.54
C ALA A 183 21.26 10.62 33.52
N ASN A 184 21.83 10.81 32.31
CA ASN A 184 23.23 11.19 32.13
C ASN A 184 23.46 12.64 31.64
N ALA A 185 22.38 13.33 31.25
CA ALA A 185 22.42 14.72 30.82
C ALA A 185 21.37 15.54 31.58
N SER A 186 21.58 16.83 31.76
CA SER A 186 20.68 17.70 32.53
C SER A 186 19.95 18.70 31.62
N GLY A 187 18.72 19.02 32.00
CA GLY A 187 17.96 20.13 31.45
C GLY A 187 17.67 20.04 29.94
N LEU A 188 17.97 21.09 29.21
CA LEU A 188 17.70 21.30 27.78
C LEU A 188 18.29 20.20 26.89
N TYR A 189 19.55 19.82 27.13
CA TYR A 189 20.25 18.82 26.32
C TYR A 189 19.64 17.43 26.49
N ALA A 190 19.21 17.06 27.69
CA ALA A 190 18.54 15.78 27.94
C ALA A 190 17.27 15.64 27.12
N ARG A 191 16.44 16.69 27.09
CA ARG A 191 15.19 16.71 26.31
C ARG A 191 15.47 16.71 24.80
N LEU A 192 16.42 17.53 24.32
CA LEU A 192 16.77 17.57 22.90
C LEU A 192 17.26 16.22 22.39
N PHE A 193 18.32 15.68 22.99
CA PHE A 193 18.90 14.40 22.54
C PHE A 193 17.96 13.23 22.78
N GLY A 194 17.17 13.24 23.86
CA GLY A 194 16.16 12.22 24.14
C GLY A 194 15.06 12.18 23.09
N LEU A 195 14.50 13.33 22.71
CA LEU A 195 13.46 13.41 21.67
C LEU A 195 14.01 13.14 20.26
N CYS A 196 15.25 13.52 19.98
CA CYS A 196 15.96 13.13 18.76
C CYS A 196 16.13 11.61 18.67
N ALA A 197 16.58 10.97 19.74
CA ALA A 197 16.76 9.52 19.82
C ALA A 197 15.41 8.77 19.67
N LEU A 198 14.36 9.27 20.30
CA LEU A 198 13.01 8.73 20.20
C LEU A 198 12.49 8.82 18.74
N GLY A 199 12.59 9.99 18.11
CA GLY A 199 12.19 10.18 16.72
C GLY A 199 12.96 9.27 15.76
N LEU A 200 14.30 9.17 15.93
CA LEU A 200 15.17 8.30 15.15
C LEU A 200 14.76 6.83 15.29
N ALA A 201 14.55 6.35 16.51
CA ALA A 201 14.17 4.97 16.79
C ALA A 201 12.81 4.63 16.16
N VAL A 202 11.82 5.53 16.31
CA VAL A 202 10.49 5.34 15.71
C VAL A 202 10.58 5.32 14.18
N GLY A 203 11.29 6.27 13.56
CA GLY A 203 11.47 6.30 12.11
C GLY A 203 12.17 5.06 11.57
N LEU A 204 13.29 4.67 12.20
CA LEU A 204 14.05 3.48 11.83
C LEU A 204 13.20 2.21 11.92
N LEU A 205 12.48 2.01 13.02
CA LEU A 205 11.75 0.77 13.27
C LEU A 205 10.45 0.68 12.49
N ILE A 206 9.76 1.78 12.22
CA ILE A 206 8.66 1.81 11.25
C ILE A 206 9.21 1.42 9.85
N GLY A 207 10.33 2.02 9.42
CA GLY A 207 10.98 1.67 8.16
C GLY A 207 11.36 0.18 8.11
N LEU A 208 11.96 -0.34 9.17
CA LEU A 208 12.36 -1.75 9.25
C LEU A 208 11.15 -2.70 9.15
N VAL A 209 10.07 -2.43 9.88
CA VAL A 209 8.84 -3.24 9.80
C VAL A 209 8.24 -3.17 8.40
N GLN A 210 8.24 -2.00 7.75
CA GLN A 210 7.76 -1.85 6.37
C GLN A 210 8.63 -2.67 5.41
N GLU A 211 9.97 -2.60 5.51
CA GLU A 211 10.89 -3.41 4.72
C GLU A 211 10.72 -4.92 4.96
N LEU A 212 10.65 -5.32 6.24
CA LEU A 212 10.47 -6.72 6.61
C LEU A 212 9.11 -7.30 6.19
N THR A 213 8.12 -6.49 5.93
CA THR A 213 6.76 -6.92 5.57
C THR A 213 6.38 -6.64 4.12
N LYS A 214 7.33 -6.21 3.26
CA LYS A 214 7.13 -6.12 1.81
C LYS A 214 6.76 -7.50 1.26
N SER A 215 5.72 -7.57 0.43
CA SER A 215 5.32 -8.81 -0.23
C SER A 215 5.89 -8.91 -1.65
N ALA A 216 5.96 -7.80 -2.37
CA ALA A 216 6.57 -7.72 -3.69
C ALA A 216 7.15 -6.34 -3.98
N TRP A 217 8.20 -6.27 -4.78
CA TRP A 217 8.81 -5.00 -5.22
C TRP A 217 9.44 -5.13 -6.61
N LEU A 218 9.64 -3.97 -7.25
CA LEU A 218 10.38 -3.83 -8.50
C LEU A 218 11.67 -3.08 -8.25
N ASN A 219 12.80 -3.59 -8.72
CA ASN A 219 14.05 -2.86 -8.77
C ASN A 219 14.31 -2.34 -10.19
N VAL A 220 14.79 -1.12 -10.31
CA VAL A 220 15.18 -0.53 -11.59
C VAL A 220 16.64 -0.92 -11.85
N GLU A 221 16.87 -1.80 -12.83
CA GLU A 221 18.20 -2.28 -13.21
C GLU A 221 18.86 -1.37 -14.26
N ALA A 222 18.04 -0.78 -15.15
CA ALA A 222 18.51 0.16 -16.17
C ALA A 222 17.54 1.33 -16.35
N GLY A 223 18.04 2.44 -16.92
CA GLY A 223 17.32 3.69 -17.12
C GLY A 223 17.71 4.76 -16.11
N ARG A 224 17.05 5.94 -16.19
CA ARG A 224 17.38 7.12 -15.36
C ARG A 224 17.22 6.92 -13.85
N LEU A 225 16.39 5.94 -13.45
CA LEU A 225 16.09 5.65 -12.05
C LEU A 225 16.83 4.40 -11.55
N ARG A 226 17.92 4.01 -12.20
CA ARG A 226 18.72 2.82 -11.84
C ARG A 226 19.03 2.77 -10.34
N GLY A 227 18.84 1.61 -9.73
CA GLY A 227 19.05 1.37 -8.30
C GLY A 227 17.89 1.83 -7.42
N ARG A 228 16.77 2.27 -8.00
CA ARG A 228 15.54 2.60 -7.28
C ARG A 228 14.66 1.36 -7.14
N SER A 229 14.04 1.19 -5.98
CA SER A 229 13.09 0.13 -5.69
C SER A 229 11.69 0.71 -5.51
N PHE A 230 10.68 0.05 -6.08
CA PHE A 230 9.27 0.41 -5.94
C PHE A 230 8.51 -0.74 -5.26
N ASN A 231 7.84 -0.43 -4.16
CA ASN A 231 7.02 -1.39 -3.46
C ASN A 231 5.63 -1.52 -4.13
N ILE A 232 5.20 -2.74 -4.42
CA ILE A 232 3.91 -3.07 -5.04
C ILE A 232 2.98 -3.84 -4.11
N ASP A 233 3.00 -3.51 -2.81
CA ASP A 233 2.13 -4.12 -1.79
C ASP A 233 0.64 -3.77 -1.96
N ARG A 234 0.31 -2.79 -2.82
CA ARG A 234 -1.07 -2.41 -3.13
C ARG A 234 -1.72 -3.47 -4.02
N GLY A 235 -3.02 -3.66 -3.90
CA GLY A 235 -3.77 -4.59 -4.74
C GLY A 235 -3.63 -4.29 -6.24
N VAL A 236 -3.45 -3.00 -6.58
CA VAL A 236 -3.20 -2.50 -7.94
C VAL A 236 -2.05 -1.49 -7.89
N ALA A 237 -1.00 -1.73 -8.67
CA ALA A 237 0.12 -0.81 -8.84
C ALA A 237 0.21 -0.37 -10.31
N THR A 238 -0.02 0.93 -10.56
CA THR A 238 0.11 1.54 -11.89
C THR A 238 1.57 1.87 -12.19
N VAL A 239 1.97 1.64 -13.45
CA VAL A 239 3.31 1.89 -13.98
C VAL A 239 3.21 2.88 -15.12
N GLY A 240 4.01 3.96 -15.10
CA GLY A 240 3.99 4.93 -16.18
C GLY A 240 4.70 6.24 -15.84
N ARG A 241 4.64 7.21 -16.78
CA ARG A 241 5.34 8.49 -16.67
C ARG A 241 4.64 9.50 -15.74
N ALA A 242 3.32 9.37 -15.52
CA ALA A 242 2.59 10.32 -14.68
C ALA A 242 3.00 10.18 -13.20
N GLU A 243 3.04 11.30 -12.48
CA GLU A 243 3.41 11.35 -11.04
C GLU A 243 2.45 10.57 -10.13
N GLU A 244 1.26 10.30 -10.59
CA GLU A 244 0.22 9.56 -9.87
C GLU A 244 0.49 8.05 -9.80
N ASN A 245 1.40 7.55 -10.65
CA ASN A 245 1.70 6.12 -10.71
C ASN A 245 2.47 5.66 -9.46
N VAL A 246 2.19 4.43 -9.03
CA VAL A 246 2.95 3.77 -7.96
C VAL A 246 4.40 3.55 -8.40
N VAL A 247 4.58 3.14 -9.67
CA VAL A 247 5.89 2.99 -10.31
C VAL A 247 6.03 4.11 -11.33
N GLY A 248 6.62 5.24 -10.89
CA GLY A 248 6.83 6.41 -11.74
C GLY A 248 8.13 6.26 -12.54
N LEU A 249 8.03 6.06 -13.85
CA LEU A 249 9.15 5.97 -14.79
C LEU A 249 9.33 7.29 -15.53
N PHE A 250 9.93 8.27 -14.85
CA PHE A 250 10.03 9.64 -15.35
C PHE A 250 11.16 9.83 -16.36
N GLY A 251 10.96 10.78 -17.30
CA GLY A 251 12.00 11.30 -18.18
C GLY A 251 12.28 10.46 -19.42
N ASP A 252 11.47 9.47 -19.72
CA ASP A 252 11.49 8.69 -20.96
C ASP A 252 10.20 8.99 -21.75
N PRO A 253 10.32 9.63 -22.95
CA PRO A 253 9.16 9.92 -23.79
C PRO A 253 8.44 8.65 -24.29
N GLY A 254 9.15 7.52 -24.36
CA GLY A 254 8.61 6.23 -24.76
C GLY A 254 7.68 5.62 -23.72
N VAL A 255 7.72 6.10 -22.46
CA VAL A 255 6.80 5.64 -21.43
C VAL A 255 5.51 6.47 -21.46
N GLN A 256 4.37 5.82 -21.61
CA GLN A 256 3.07 6.52 -21.56
C GLN A 256 2.71 6.98 -20.14
N PRO A 257 1.81 7.98 -19.96
CA PRO A 257 1.36 8.43 -18.64
C PRO A 257 0.89 7.28 -17.75
N ARG A 258 0.11 6.34 -18.30
CA ARG A 258 -0.20 5.02 -17.73
C ARG A 258 0.20 3.98 -18.77
N HIS A 259 1.30 3.29 -18.54
CA HIS A 259 1.88 2.34 -19.50
C HIS A 259 1.48 0.90 -19.19
N ALA A 260 1.45 0.53 -17.95
CA ALA A 260 1.09 -0.80 -17.51
C ALA A 260 0.44 -0.76 -16.11
N VAL A 261 -0.15 -1.88 -15.72
CA VAL A 261 -0.69 -2.09 -14.37
C VAL A 261 -0.28 -3.46 -13.86
N ILE A 262 0.11 -3.52 -12.59
CA ILE A 262 0.36 -4.77 -11.89
C ILE A 262 -0.78 -4.98 -10.89
N GLU A 263 -1.52 -6.05 -11.05
CA GLU A 263 -2.62 -6.43 -10.19
C GLU A 263 -2.25 -7.63 -9.34
N ARG A 264 -2.59 -7.56 -8.06
CA ARG A 264 -2.43 -8.71 -7.16
C ARG A 264 -3.71 -9.56 -7.19
N GLN A 265 -3.59 -10.79 -7.64
CA GLN A 265 -4.66 -11.79 -7.64
C GLN A 265 -4.33 -12.90 -6.62
N GLY A 266 -4.84 -12.75 -5.40
CA GLY A 266 -4.49 -13.62 -4.29
C GLY A 266 -2.99 -13.54 -3.94
N ASN A 267 -2.25 -14.62 -4.17
CA ASN A 267 -0.79 -14.68 -3.99
C ASN A 267 0.03 -14.37 -5.26
N ASN A 268 -0.61 -14.22 -6.40
CA ASN A 268 0.03 -13.99 -7.69
C ASN A 268 -0.04 -12.50 -8.07
N TYR A 269 0.90 -12.06 -8.89
CA TYR A 269 0.93 -10.73 -9.48
C TYR A 269 0.81 -10.87 -10.99
N VAL A 270 -0.07 -10.08 -11.59
CA VAL A 270 -0.33 -10.09 -13.04
C VAL A 270 -0.02 -8.71 -13.59
N LEU A 271 0.91 -8.64 -14.54
CA LEU A 271 1.26 -7.44 -15.28
C LEU A 271 0.40 -7.37 -16.54
N LYS A 272 -0.28 -6.24 -16.74
CA LYS A 272 -1.09 -5.94 -17.93
C LYS A 272 -0.52 -4.74 -18.64
N ASN A 273 -0.33 -4.85 -19.94
CA ASN A 273 0.05 -3.73 -20.80
C ASN A 273 -1.18 -2.85 -21.07
N LEU A 274 -1.05 -1.55 -20.87
CA LEU A 274 -2.08 -0.55 -21.20
C LEU A 274 -1.66 0.34 -22.39
N ALA A 275 -0.40 0.22 -22.84
CA ALA A 275 0.14 1.06 -23.88
C ALA A 275 -0.24 0.55 -25.27
N VAL A 276 -0.76 1.46 -26.13
CA VAL A 276 -1.24 1.11 -27.47
C VAL A 276 -0.08 0.89 -28.45
N GLN A 277 0.99 1.71 -28.37
CA GLN A 277 2.06 1.71 -29.38
C GLN A 277 3.35 1.05 -28.91
N GLN A 278 3.68 1.18 -27.63
CA GLN A 278 4.92 0.64 -27.06
C GLN A 278 4.58 -0.52 -26.14
N GLY A 279 5.17 -1.69 -26.46
CA GLY A 279 4.91 -2.92 -25.75
C GLY A 279 5.65 -2.99 -24.40
N VAL A 280 5.08 -3.78 -23.50
CA VAL A 280 5.75 -4.28 -22.31
C VAL A 280 6.36 -5.64 -22.64
N PHE A 281 7.60 -5.86 -22.21
CA PHE A 281 8.30 -7.12 -22.42
C PHE A 281 8.60 -7.77 -21.05
N VAL A 282 8.34 -9.06 -20.94
CA VAL A 282 8.74 -9.86 -19.79
C VAL A 282 9.69 -10.95 -20.29
N ASN A 283 10.90 -10.97 -19.74
CA ASN A 283 11.97 -11.89 -20.14
C ASN A 283 12.23 -11.90 -21.67
N GLY A 284 12.17 -10.71 -22.29
CA GLY A 284 12.37 -10.52 -23.73
C GLY A 284 11.14 -10.82 -24.60
N ASN A 285 10.06 -11.35 -24.07
CA ASN A 285 8.83 -11.60 -24.80
C ASN A 285 7.84 -10.45 -24.64
N ARG A 286 7.29 -9.94 -25.74
CA ARG A 286 6.22 -8.93 -25.69
C ARG A 286 4.96 -9.54 -25.12
N ILE A 287 4.33 -8.82 -24.16
CA ILE A 287 3.15 -9.31 -23.48
C ILE A 287 1.99 -8.31 -23.57
N GLU A 288 0.77 -8.83 -23.59
CA GLU A 288 -0.45 -8.09 -23.27
C GLU A 288 -0.78 -8.27 -21.78
N THR A 289 -0.69 -9.50 -21.32
CA THR A 289 -0.88 -9.87 -19.91
C THR A 289 0.05 -11.02 -19.57
N ALA A 290 0.74 -10.92 -18.43
CA ALA A 290 1.62 -11.97 -17.94
C ALA A 290 1.57 -12.08 -16.42
N ALA A 291 1.57 -13.31 -15.91
CA ALA A 291 1.83 -13.55 -14.49
C ALA A 291 3.32 -13.34 -14.20
N LEU A 292 3.62 -12.59 -13.15
CA LEU A 292 4.99 -12.28 -12.74
C LEU A 292 5.48 -13.30 -11.71
N ASN A 293 6.69 -13.78 -11.92
CA ASN A 293 7.42 -14.68 -11.03
C ASN A 293 8.66 -14.00 -10.47
N GLU A 294 9.20 -14.54 -9.38
CA GLU A 294 10.47 -14.09 -8.80
C GLU A 294 11.58 -14.06 -9.85
N GLY A 295 12.26 -12.90 -9.96
CA GLY A 295 13.36 -12.68 -10.87
C GLY A 295 12.98 -12.31 -12.30
N ASP A 296 11.67 -12.18 -12.62
CA ASP A 296 11.24 -11.76 -13.96
C ASP A 296 11.76 -10.36 -14.29
N ARG A 297 12.29 -10.22 -15.51
CA ARG A 297 12.78 -8.94 -16.05
C ARG A 297 11.69 -8.31 -16.91
N ILE A 298 11.28 -7.11 -16.52
CA ILE A 298 10.27 -6.32 -17.22
C ILE A 298 10.99 -5.18 -17.94
N LYS A 299 10.81 -5.09 -19.25
CA LYS A 299 11.33 -3.98 -20.06
C LYS A 299 10.19 -3.10 -20.57
N ILE A 300 10.31 -1.81 -20.29
CA ILE A 300 9.39 -0.76 -20.72
C ILE A 300 10.23 0.39 -21.29
N SER A 301 10.24 0.54 -22.61
CA SER A 301 11.11 1.49 -23.31
C SER A 301 12.59 1.31 -22.89
N ASP A 302 13.25 2.35 -22.36
CA ASP A 302 14.65 2.31 -21.87
C ASP A 302 14.79 1.78 -20.45
N TYR A 303 13.68 1.52 -19.75
CA TYR A 303 13.70 0.99 -18.40
C TYR A 303 13.72 -0.54 -18.40
N GLU A 304 14.63 -1.09 -17.60
CA GLU A 304 14.61 -2.51 -17.22
C GLU A 304 14.37 -2.61 -15.71
N LEU A 305 13.37 -3.42 -15.35
CA LEU A 305 12.93 -3.65 -13.99
C LEU A 305 13.04 -5.13 -13.66
N SER A 306 13.53 -5.47 -12.48
CA SER A 306 13.45 -6.83 -11.94
C SER A 306 12.32 -6.94 -10.93
N PHE A 307 11.49 -7.96 -11.07
CA PHE A 307 10.38 -8.24 -10.16
C PHE A 307 10.83 -9.19 -9.06
N HIS A 308 10.50 -8.85 -7.82
CA HIS A 308 10.88 -9.64 -6.65
C HIS A 308 9.67 -9.91 -5.76
N LEU A 309 9.59 -11.15 -5.27
CA LEU A 309 8.62 -11.62 -4.29
C LEU A 309 9.31 -11.99 -2.99
N ARG A 310 8.75 -11.62 -1.86
CA ARG A 310 9.15 -12.24 -0.60
C ARG A 310 8.54 -13.63 -0.54
N ARG A 311 9.35 -14.67 -0.58
CA ARG A 311 8.92 -16.06 -0.52
C ARG A 311 8.00 -16.33 0.68
N ALA A 312 6.70 -16.47 0.40
CA ALA A 312 5.86 -17.39 1.14
C ALA A 312 5.68 -18.60 0.21
N SER A 313 6.26 -19.75 0.58
CA SER A 313 6.14 -21.10 -0.02
C SER A 313 5.77 -21.16 -1.52
N ALA A 314 6.68 -21.71 -2.30
CA ALA A 314 6.51 -22.01 -3.71
C ALA A 314 5.26 -22.85 -3.99
N GLY A 315 4.25 -22.24 -4.60
CA GLY A 315 3.21 -22.94 -5.36
C GLY A 315 3.73 -23.25 -6.77
N PRO A 316 3.16 -24.24 -7.47
CA PRO A 316 3.62 -24.65 -8.80
C PRO A 316 3.54 -23.48 -9.80
N ARG A 317 4.57 -23.36 -10.63
CA ARG A 317 4.71 -22.34 -11.67
C ARG A 317 3.55 -22.42 -12.65
N PRO A 318 2.76 -21.34 -12.87
CA PRO A 318 1.84 -21.30 -14.01
C PRO A 318 2.67 -21.19 -15.30
N ALA A 319 2.29 -21.99 -16.29
CA ALA A 319 2.95 -22.02 -17.59
C ALA A 319 2.77 -20.69 -18.33
N VAL A 320 3.85 -20.16 -18.90
CA VAL A 320 3.83 -19.02 -19.81
C VAL A 320 3.14 -19.45 -21.10
N MET A 321 1.95 -18.93 -21.40
CA MET A 321 1.35 -19.10 -22.72
C MET A 321 2.09 -18.24 -23.72
N ARG A 322 2.87 -18.87 -24.61
CA ARG A 322 3.48 -18.23 -25.77
C ARG A 322 2.46 -18.14 -26.90
N GLN A 323 2.42 -17.02 -27.58
CA GLN A 323 1.54 -16.75 -28.73
C GLN A 323 1.79 -17.60 -30.00
N ASN A 324 2.75 -18.51 -30.01
CA ASN A 324 2.97 -19.45 -31.11
C ASN A 324 2.93 -20.88 -30.57
N GLY A 325 1.89 -21.61 -31.00
CA GLY A 325 1.59 -22.97 -30.58
C GLY A 325 2.62 -24.06 -31.04
N GLN A 326 3.87 -23.93 -30.57
CA GLN A 326 4.84 -25.02 -30.66
C GLN A 326 5.46 -25.27 -29.29
N PRO A 327 5.39 -26.54 -28.80
CA PRO A 327 6.06 -26.93 -27.56
C PRO A 327 7.57 -26.96 -27.79
N GLY A 328 8.32 -26.15 -27.02
CA GLY A 328 9.78 -26.20 -27.03
C GLY A 328 10.27 -27.55 -26.48
N ARG A 329 11.01 -28.27 -27.28
CA ARG A 329 11.79 -29.44 -26.88
C ARG A 329 12.92 -28.99 -25.94
N ASP A 330 12.81 -29.32 -24.67
CA ASP A 330 13.96 -29.42 -23.79
C ASP A 330 13.77 -30.64 -22.89
N GLY A 331 14.67 -31.56 -23.05
CA GLY A 331 15.21 -32.54 -22.12
C GLY A 331 14.27 -33.50 -21.38
N ALA A 332 14.13 -34.66 -21.91
CA ALA A 332 13.54 -35.83 -21.29
C ALA A 332 14.20 -36.23 -19.96
N ALA A 333 13.37 -36.40 -18.92
CA ALA A 333 13.58 -37.45 -17.91
C ALA A 333 12.22 -38.05 -17.57
N ALA A 334 12.02 -39.27 -17.97
CA ALA A 334 10.85 -40.09 -17.73
C ALA A 334 10.74 -40.47 -16.24
N PHE A 335 9.55 -40.31 -15.65
CA PHE A 335 9.13 -41.03 -14.44
C PHE A 335 7.71 -41.57 -14.63
N PRO A 336 7.37 -42.69 -14.00
CA PRO A 336 6.33 -43.59 -14.45
C PRO A 336 4.91 -43.12 -14.11
N ALA A 337 3.99 -43.60 -14.94
CA ALA A 337 2.55 -43.40 -14.83
C ALA A 337 1.99 -43.95 -13.50
N GLU A 338 1.37 -43.09 -12.70
CA GLU A 338 0.52 -43.52 -11.61
C GLU A 338 -0.89 -42.92 -11.77
N ARG A 339 -1.82 -43.88 -11.91
CA ARG A 339 -3.28 -43.89 -11.88
C ARG A 339 -4.03 -42.55 -11.86
N ALA A 340 -4.79 -42.36 -12.93
CA ALA A 340 -5.90 -41.42 -13.04
C ALA A 340 -6.94 -41.62 -11.93
N VAL A 341 -7.16 -40.57 -11.14
CA VAL A 341 -8.36 -40.42 -10.31
C VAL A 341 -9.37 -39.61 -11.12
N PRO A 342 -10.64 -40.04 -11.21
CA PRO A 342 -11.63 -39.32 -12.01
C PRO A 342 -11.93 -37.91 -11.44
N PRO A 343 -12.23 -36.90 -12.31
CA PRO A 343 -12.50 -35.56 -11.85
C PRO A 343 -13.82 -35.55 -11.08
N HIS A 344 -13.75 -35.08 -9.85
CA HIS A 344 -14.97 -34.70 -9.09
C HIS A 344 -15.70 -33.60 -9.84
N ALA A 345 -16.99 -33.84 -10.10
CA ALA A 345 -17.92 -32.88 -10.67
C ALA A 345 -17.89 -31.55 -9.91
N GLY A 346 -17.18 -30.57 -10.49
CA GLY A 346 -17.16 -29.20 -9.99
C GLY A 346 -18.56 -28.60 -10.12
N ARG A 347 -19.04 -27.95 -9.08
CA ARG A 347 -20.19 -27.04 -9.10
C ARG A 347 -20.05 -26.13 -10.32
N MET A 348 -21.03 -26.16 -11.22
CA MET A 348 -21.13 -25.22 -12.34
C MET A 348 -21.11 -23.80 -11.77
N ALA A 349 -20.09 -23.04 -12.08
CA ALA A 349 -20.03 -21.63 -11.74
C ALA A 349 -21.14 -20.91 -12.52
N THR A 350 -21.99 -20.13 -11.86
CA THR A 350 -23.05 -19.36 -12.51
C THR A 350 -22.41 -18.39 -13.51
N PRO A 351 -22.82 -18.40 -14.80
CA PRO A 351 -22.26 -17.50 -15.82
C PRO A 351 -22.44 -16.04 -15.42
N CYS A 352 -21.42 -15.21 -15.60
CA CYS A 352 -21.46 -13.81 -15.16
C CYS A 352 -20.58 -12.90 -16.03
N LEU A 353 -20.90 -11.61 -16.02
CA LEU A 353 -20.00 -10.53 -16.44
C LEU A 353 -19.31 -9.95 -15.21
N VAL A 354 -18.05 -9.57 -15.36
CA VAL A 354 -17.28 -8.88 -14.33
C VAL A 354 -16.81 -7.54 -14.88
N ASP A 355 -17.14 -6.43 -14.21
CA ASP A 355 -16.69 -5.10 -14.62
C ASP A 355 -15.25 -4.81 -14.15
N ALA A 356 -14.71 -3.67 -14.57
CA ALA A 356 -13.37 -3.21 -14.20
C ALA A 356 -13.14 -3.02 -12.69
N SER A 357 -14.22 -2.92 -11.89
CA SER A 357 -14.16 -2.82 -10.43
C SER A 357 -14.13 -4.19 -9.75
N GLY A 358 -14.30 -5.28 -10.53
CA GLY A 358 -14.40 -6.64 -10.05
C GLY A 358 -15.81 -7.03 -9.59
N ARG A 359 -16.83 -6.17 -9.85
CA ARG A 359 -18.22 -6.48 -9.53
C ARG A 359 -18.76 -7.50 -10.52
N ARG A 360 -19.36 -8.56 -9.98
CA ARG A 360 -19.95 -9.66 -10.76
C ARG A 360 -21.43 -9.41 -10.98
N TYR A 361 -21.86 -9.61 -12.23
CA TYR A 361 -23.25 -9.54 -12.67
C TYR A 361 -23.65 -10.92 -13.19
N GLU A 362 -24.44 -11.65 -12.43
CA GLU A 362 -24.90 -12.99 -12.83
C GLU A 362 -25.83 -12.90 -14.03
N LEU A 363 -25.60 -13.77 -15.01
CA LEU A 363 -26.43 -13.84 -16.20
C LEU A 363 -27.58 -14.84 -15.99
N ARG A 364 -28.72 -14.53 -16.57
CA ARG A 364 -29.90 -15.39 -16.51
C ARG A 364 -29.75 -16.57 -17.47
N PRO A 365 -29.76 -17.83 -16.99
CA PRO A 365 -29.54 -19.00 -17.87
C PRO A 365 -30.64 -19.23 -18.91
N GLN A 366 -31.85 -18.71 -18.65
CA GLN A 366 -33.06 -18.98 -19.48
C GLN A 366 -33.73 -17.72 -20.01
N ALA A 367 -33.17 -16.52 -19.75
CA ALA A 367 -33.76 -15.26 -20.18
C ALA A 367 -32.68 -14.28 -20.65
N PRO A 368 -32.99 -13.38 -21.59
CA PRO A 368 -32.06 -12.32 -21.99
C PRO A 368 -31.72 -11.43 -20.78
N THR A 369 -30.45 -10.97 -20.74
CA THR A 369 -29.96 -9.98 -19.78
C THR A 369 -29.63 -8.70 -20.54
N THR A 370 -30.29 -7.60 -20.21
CA THR A 370 -30.14 -6.29 -20.89
C THR A 370 -29.05 -5.46 -20.22
N LEU A 371 -28.26 -4.74 -21.02
CA LEU A 371 -27.15 -3.90 -20.59
C LEU A 371 -27.29 -2.49 -21.17
N GLY A 372 -27.09 -1.47 -20.35
CA GLY A 372 -27.14 -0.09 -20.81
C GLY A 372 -27.12 0.92 -19.67
N ARG A 373 -27.12 2.21 -20.02
CA ARG A 373 -27.03 3.29 -19.05
C ARG A 373 -28.37 3.59 -18.33
N ALA A 374 -29.49 3.23 -18.95
CA ALA A 374 -30.79 3.47 -18.33
C ALA A 374 -31.06 2.51 -17.18
N VAL A 375 -31.80 2.96 -16.18
CA VAL A 375 -32.07 2.21 -14.92
C VAL A 375 -33.00 1.01 -15.09
N ASP A 376 -33.66 0.89 -16.27
CA ASP A 376 -34.52 -0.22 -16.63
C ASP A 376 -33.77 -1.41 -17.25
N ASN A 377 -32.43 -1.36 -17.35
CA ASN A 377 -31.64 -2.51 -17.75
C ASN A 377 -31.33 -3.42 -16.56
N ASP A 378 -31.16 -4.72 -16.83
CA ASP A 378 -30.76 -5.70 -15.83
C ASP A 378 -29.35 -5.39 -15.28
N ILE A 379 -28.44 -4.94 -16.15
CA ILE A 379 -27.09 -4.47 -15.81
C ILE A 379 -27.00 -2.99 -16.18
N VAL A 380 -27.06 -2.13 -15.17
CA VAL A 380 -26.96 -0.68 -15.35
C VAL A 380 -25.47 -0.28 -15.37
N VAL A 381 -25.03 0.27 -16.49
CA VAL A 381 -23.65 0.72 -16.70
C VAL A 381 -23.61 2.24 -16.68
N ALA A 382 -23.15 2.83 -15.57
CA ALA A 382 -23.12 4.28 -15.35
C ALA A 382 -21.93 4.93 -16.07
N ASP A 383 -21.90 4.84 -17.41
CA ASP A 383 -20.88 5.42 -18.27
C ASP A 383 -21.53 6.23 -19.40
N ALA A 384 -20.99 7.43 -19.68
CA ALA A 384 -21.56 8.34 -20.68
C ALA A 384 -21.43 7.81 -22.12
N SER A 385 -20.45 6.96 -22.40
CA SER A 385 -20.23 6.31 -23.69
C SER A 385 -21.23 5.16 -23.95
N VAL A 386 -21.93 4.69 -22.91
CA VAL A 386 -22.91 3.59 -23.00
C VAL A 386 -24.31 4.14 -23.34
N SER A 387 -24.93 3.59 -24.39
CA SER A 387 -26.31 3.94 -24.77
C SER A 387 -27.32 3.55 -23.69
N ARG A 388 -28.48 4.21 -23.65
CA ARG A 388 -29.56 3.91 -22.67
C ARG A 388 -29.92 2.43 -22.69
N ARG A 389 -30.12 1.83 -23.85
CA ARG A 389 -30.16 0.41 -24.14
C ARG A 389 -29.00 0.13 -25.08
N HIS A 390 -27.98 -0.60 -24.65
CA HIS A 390 -26.75 -0.74 -25.42
C HIS A 390 -26.62 -2.12 -26.06
N ALA A 391 -26.78 -3.16 -25.27
CA ALA A 391 -26.62 -4.54 -25.70
C ALA A 391 -27.54 -5.47 -24.89
N THR A 392 -27.67 -6.70 -25.38
CA THR A 392 -28.32 -7.79 -24.62
C THR A 392 -27.51 -9.07 -24.75
N ILE A 393 -27.42 -9.82 -23.66
CA ILE A 393 -26.83 -11.17 -23.65
C ILE A 393 -28.00 -12.16 -23.64
N VAL A 394 -28.01 -13.04 -24.63
CA VAL A 394 -29.08 -14.03 -24.85
C VAL A 394 -28.51 -15.42 -24.65
N PRO A 395 -29.16 -16.30 -23.86
CA PRO A 395 -28.79 -17.71 -23.82
C PRO A 395 -29.03 -18.35 -25.20
N GLN A 396 -28.02 -19.04 -25.74
CA GLN A 396 -28.10 -19.70 -27.05
C GLN A 396 -27.20 -20.93 -27.10
N ASP A 397 -27.72 -22.07 -27.57
CA ASP A 397 -26.97 -23.29 -27.86
C ASP A 397 -26.07 -23.80 -26.71
N GLY A 398 -26.54 -23.70 -25.46
CA GLY A 398 -25.79 -24.10 -24.26
C GLY A 398 -24.72 -23.11 -23.80
N GLY A 399 -24.65 -21.92 -24.42
CA GLY A 399 -23.81 -20.80 -24.06
C GLY A 399 -24.55 -19.48 -24.06
N PHE A 400 -23.83 -18.39 -24.28
CA PHE A 400 -24.40 -17.02 -24.33
C PHE A 400 -23.92 -16.29 -25.56
N ALA A 401 -24.84 -15.53 -26.19
CA ALA A 401 -24.52 -14.65 -27.32
C ALA A 401 -24.77 -13.19 -26.92
N LEU A 402 -23.79 -12.31 -27.18
CA LEU A 402 -23.94 -10.86 -27.01
C LEU A 402 -24.46 -10.25 -28.30
N ARG A 403 -25.52 -9.45 -28.19
CA ARG A 403 -26.13 -8.73 -29.30
C ARG A 403 -26.08 -7.23 -29.04
N ASP A 404 -25.58 -6.47 -30.02
CA ASP A 404 -25.63 -5.00 -29.97
C ASP A 404 -27.04 -4.51 -30.35
N LEU A 405 -27.55 -3.53 -29.65
CA LEU A 405 -28.89 -2.94 -29.82
C LEU A 405 -28.78 -1.60 -30.59
N ALA A 406 -27.98 -1.54 -31.63
CA ALA A 406 -27.68 -0.33 -32.40
C ALA A 406 -27.12 0.80 -31.52
N SER A 407 -26.16 0.44 -30.67
CA SER A 407 -25.52 1.36 -29.75
C SER A 407 -24.70 2.43 -30.47
N GLN A 408 -24.64 3.64 -29.89
CA GLN A 408 -23.96 4.78 -30.52
C GLN A 408 -22.46 4.56 -30.70
N ASN A 409 -21.81 4.05 -29.66
CA ASN A 409 -20.35 3.85 -29.65
C ASN A 409 -19.93 2.40 -29.94
N GLY A 410 -20.90 1.50 -30.15
CA GLY A 410 -20.67 0.11 -30.53
C GLY A 410 -20.34 -0.81 -29.38
N THR A 411 -20.59 -2.09 -29.59
CA THR A 411 -20.24 -3.21 -28.69
C THR A 411 -19.06 -3.96 -29.29
N PHE A 412 -18.10 -4.32 -28.45
CA PHE A 412 -16.88 -5.00 -28.87
C PHE A 412 -16.67 -6.28 -28.07
N VAL A 413 -16.16 -7.32 -28.71
CA VAL A 413 -15.74 -8.56 -28.07
C VAL A 413 -14.30 -8.87 -28.51
N CYS A 414 -13.39 -9.03 -27.55
CA CYS A 414 -11.96 -9.21 -27.81
C CYS A 414 -11.40 -8.16 -28.79
N GLY A 415 -11.75 -6.88 -28.57
CA GLY A 415 -11.30 -5.75 -29.36
C GLY A 415 -11.97 -5.59 -30.75
N GLN A 416 -12.78 -6.55 -31.20
CA GLN A 416 -13.50 -6.48 -32.48
C GLN A 416 -14.91 -5.97 -32.25
N ARG A 417 -15.33 -4.95 -33.02
CA ARG A 417 -16.72 -4.47 -33.04
C ARG A 417 -17.63 -5.55 -33.58
N ILE A 418 -18.70 -5.89 -32.86
CA ILE A 418 -19.70 -6.84 -33.33
C ILE A 418 -20.71 -6.14 -34.21
N GLY A 419 -21.11 -6.79 -35.32
CA GLY A 419 -22.12 -6.24 -36.25
C GLY A 419 -23.52 -6.37 -35.66
N SER A 420 -23.94 -7.58 -35.31
CA SER A 420 -25.28 -7.83 -34.78
C SER A 420 -25.25 -8.74 -33.54
N SER A 421 -24.54 -9.84 -33.62
CA SER A 421 -24.46 -10.83 -32.52
C SER A 421 -23.15 -11.60 -32.60
N ARG A 422 -22.58 -11.96 -31.38
CA ARG A 422 -21.40 -12.81 -31.26
C ARG A 422 -21.54 -13.74 -30.07
N GLN A 423 -21.18 -14.99 -30.25
CA GLN A 423 -21.14 -15.96 -29.15
C GLN A 423 -19.98 -15.64 -28.22
N LEU A 424 -20.21 -15.73 -26.91
CA LEU A 424 -19.23 -15.45 -25.88
C LEU A 424 -18.57 -16.74 -25.43
N ALA A 425 -17.25 -16.71 -25.32
CA ALA A 425 -16.42 -17.74 -24.71
C ALA A 425 -15.92 -17.31 -23.33
N ASN A 426 -15.68 -18.27 -22.45
CA ASN A 426 -15.16 -17.98 -21.11
C ASN A 426 -13.83 -17.20 -21.20
N GLY A 427 -13.77 -16.05 -20.54
CA GLY A 427 -12.64 -15.14 -20.56
C GLY A 427 -12.70 -14.07 -21.67
N ASP A 428 -13.77 -13.99 -22.48
CA ASP A 428 -13.91 -12.94 -23.48
C ASP A 428 -14.00 -11.55 -22.87
N ASP A 429 -13.19 -10.63 -23.39
CA ASP A 429 -13.30 -9.21 -23.08
C ASP A 429 -14.48 -8.60 -23.86
N VAL A 430 -15.46 -8.09 -23.13
CA VAL A 430 -16.63 -7.38 -23.66
C VAL A 430 -16.51 -5.91 -23.34
N ARG A 431 -16.69 -5.04 -24.34
CA ARG A 431 -16.69 -3.60 -24.13
C ARG A 431 -17.94 -2.96 -24.71
N LEU A 432 -18.65 -2.20 -23.87
CA LEU A 432 -19.84 -1.42 -24.24
C LEU A 432 -19.44 0.05 -24.29
N GLY A 433 -19.30 0.63 -25.52
CA GLY A 433 -18.63 1.93 -25.62
C GLY A 433 -17.22 1.88 -25.04
N ASP A 434 -16.98 2.62 -23.94
CA ASP A 434 -15.69 2.61 -23.22
C ASP A 434 -15.71 1.75 -21.94
N ALA A 435 -16.86 1.21 -21.56
CA ALA A 435 -17.02 0.39 -20.36
C ALA A 435 -16.58 -1.07 -20.57
N PRO A 436 -15.50 -1.57 -19.94
CA PRO A 436 -15.00 -2.93 -20.12
C PRO A 436 -15.63 -3.91 -19.12
N PHE A 437 -15.84 -5.14 -19.59
CA PHE A 437 -16.28 -6.30 -18.84
C PHE A 437 -15.51 -7.55 -19.29
N VAL A 438 -15.48 -8.58 -18.43
CA VAL A 438 -15.00 -9.92 -18.78
C VAL A 438 -16.14 -10.91 -18.57
N PHE A 439 -16.37 -11.75 -19.57
CA PHE A 439 -17.37 -12.81 -19.50
C PHE A 439 -16.78 -14.09 -18.86
N HIS A 440 -17.50 -14.66 -17.92
CA HIS A 440 -17.22 -15.97 -17.32
C HIS A 440 -18.44 -16.86 -17.50
N GLY A 441 -18.24 -17.99 -18.23
CA GLY A 441 -19.27 -18.93 -18.57
C GLY A 441 -18.97 -20.36 -18.18
#